data_ed5944a5280d6cd71333d0b8d7337e55
#
_entry.id   ed5944a5280d6cd71333d0b8d7337e55
#
_cell.length_a   1.000
_cell.length_b   1.000
_cell.length_c   1.000
_cell.angle_alpha   90.00
_cell.angle_beta   90.00
_cell.angle_gamma   90.00
#
_symmetry.space_group_name_H-M   'P 1'
#
loop_
_entity.id
_entity.type
_entity.pdbx_description
1 polymer ?
#
loop_
_entity_poly.entity_id
_entity_poly.type
_entity_poly.pdbx_seq_one_letter_code
_entity_poly.pdbx_strand_id
1 'polypeptide(L)'
;MRLCSVLAALLLISFSAHALVSPQSQSLSHGASRLEIVLEKKDKESWQAVDPGKVFLQNDLLRFRVTANFSGYLYVLNHGTSGDYTLLFPRAETGQENRIEANRSTNVPATEGSFRISGPAGHEVVYWLVSPVELSSEKIQSEYIPLPPPPKERKTPPKLIPRCDDKIFRARGDCIDMSAGPQGVADDSLPDNLAAIPAVSSRELLFERGQSASVVSAAEASGKPVIFEFRISHR
;
A
#
# COMPACT_ATOMS: atom_id res chain seq x y z
N MET A 1 35.69 -38.44 67.53
CA MET A 1 36.02 -39.20 66.32
C MET A 1 34.70 -39.66 65.67
N ARG A 2 34.30 -39.09 64.57
CA ARG A 2 33.52 -39.66 63.48
C ARG A 2 33.11 -38.52 62.55
N LEU A 3 33.75 -38.47 61.38
CA LEU A 3 33.40 -37.59 60.26
C LEU A 3 32.05 -38.05 59.72
N CYS A 4 31.16 -37.10 59.52
CA CYS A 4 30.00 -37.26 58.66
C CYS A 4 30.12 -36.28 57.43
N SER A 5 30.46 -36.87 56.30
CA SER A 5 30.46 -36.18 55.00
C SER A 5 29.01 -35.99 54.53
N VAL A 6 28.61 -34.76 54.31
CA VAL A 6 27.35 -34.45 53.69
C VAL A 6 27.66 -34.13 52.23
N LEU A 7 27.22 -35.01 51.31
CA LEU A 7 27.22 -34.78 49.85
C LEU A 7 26.05 -33.85 49.51
N ALA A 8 26.37 -32.64 49.10
CA ALA A 8 25.39 -31.76 48.51
C ALA A 8 25.30 -32.06 47.00
N ALA A 9 24.18 -32.63 46.56
CA ALA A 9 23.86 -32.83 45.13
C ALA A 9 23.33 -31.53 44.57
N LEU A 10 24.09 -30.86 43.69
CA LEU A 10 23.62 -29.73 42.88
C LEU A 10 22.79 -30.26 41.72
N LEU A 11 21.47 -30.04 41.75
CA LEU A 11 20.58 -30.22 40.62
C LEU A 11 20.71 -29.02 39.67
N LEU A 12 21.40 -29.20 38.55
CA LEU A 12 21.42 -28.28 37.45
C LEU A 12 20.12 -28.40 36.64
N ILE A 13 19.19 -27.48 36.85
CA ILE A 13 17.97 -27.34 36.03
C ILE A 13 18.38 -26.60 34.77
N SER A 14 18.52 -27.33 33.66
CA SER A 14 18.71 -26.76 32.33
C SER A 14 17.42 -26.18 31.83
N PHE A 15 17.28 -24.87 31.89
CA PHE A 15 16.21 -24.14 31.19
C PHE A 15 16.49 -24.12 29.67
N SER A 16 15.83 -25.01 28.95
CA SER A 16 15.80 -24.92 27.49
C SER A 16 14.94 -23.71 27.06
N ALA A 17 15.60 -22.63 26.72
CA ALA A 17 14.92 -21.49 26.06
C ALA A 17 14.40 -21.93 24.68
N HIS A 18 13.13 -22.22 24.59
CA HIS A 18 12.46 -22.38 23.31
C HIS A 18 12.39 -20.99 22.69
N ALA A 19 13.29 -20.70 21.75
CA ALA A 19 13.18 -19.56 20.88
C ALA A 19 11.88 -19.72 20.07
N LEU A 20 10.92 -18.83 20.30
CA LEU A 20 9.76 -18.66 19.44
C LEU A 20 10.29 -18.20 18.08
N VAL A 21 10.46 -19.15 17.17
CA VAL A 21 10.73 -18.85 15.76
C VAL A 21 9.47 -18.17 15.22
N SER A 22 9.51 -16.85 15.11
CA SER A 22 8.54 -16.13 14.32
C SER A 22 8.55 -16.72 12.91
N PRO A 23 7.39 -17.00 12.30
CA PRO A 23 7.36 -17.43 10.91
C PRO A 23 7.95 -16.31 10.06
N GLN A 24 9.22 -16.44 9.69
CA GLN A 24 9.82 -15.64 8.63
C GLN A 24 9.01 -15.96 7.37
N SER A 25 8.30 -14.97 6.87
CA SER A 25 7.73 -15.05 5.53
C SER A 25 8.87 -15.42 4.58
N GLN A 26 8.83 -16.64 4.06
CA GLN A 26 9.82 -17.12 3.13
C GLN A 26 9.80 -16.20 1.92
N SER A 27 10.92 -15.51 1.72
CA SER A 27 11.17 -14.71 0.53
C SER A 27 11.03 -15.61 -0.69
N LEU A 28 9.91 -15.50 -1.38
CA LEU A 28 9.72 -16.14 -2.66
C LEU A 28 10.59 -15.41 -3.68
N SER A 29 11.53 -16.14 -4.25
CA SER A 29 12.41 -15.83 -5.37
C SER A 29 13.47 -14.72 -5.21
N HIS A 30 14.71 -15.14 -5.26
CA HIS A 30 15.85 -14.31 -5.62
C HIS A 30 15.63 -13.76 -7.04
N GLY A 31 15.39 -12.46 -7.18
CA GLY A 31 15.28 -11.78 -8.45
C GLY A 31 14.01 -10.98 -8.73
N ALA A 32 12.90 -11.19 -8.01
CA ALA A 32 11.71 -10.40 -8.19
C ALA A 32 11.82 -9.04 -7.47
N SER A 33 11.46 -7.95 -8.13
CA SER A 33 11.22 -6.67 -7.47
C SER A 33 9.95 -6.76 -6.65
N ARG A 34 10.03 -6.41 -5.36
CA ARG A 34 8.93 -6.52 -4.41
C ARG A 34 8.74 -5.22 -3.65
N LEU A 35 7.49 -4.78 -3.60
CA LEU A 35 7.04 -3.64 -2.83
C LEU A 35 5.96 -4.09 -1.84
N GLU A 36 6.22 -3.93 -0.56
CA GLU A 36 5.24 -4.13 0.50
C GLU A 36 4.59 -2.81 0.86
N ILE A 37 3.26 -2.80 0.95
CA ILE A 37 2.45 -1.63 1.30
C ILE A 37 1.59 -1.97 2.49
N VAL A 38 1.75 -1.24 3.56
CA VAL A 38 0.90 -1.28 4.75
C VAL A 38 0.03 -0.04 4.74
N LEU A 39 -1.28 -0.22 4.68
CA LEU A 39 -2.24 0.87 4.89
C LEU A 39 -2.47 1.02 6.39
N GLU A 40 -2.26 2.21 6.90
CA GLU A 40 -2.41 2.52 8.31
C GLU A 40 -3.52 3.57 8.50
N LYS A 41 -4.38 3.32 9.48
CA LYS A 41 -5.41 4.26 9.94
C LYS A 41 -5.01 4.83 11.29
N LYS A 42 -5.21 6.13 11.48
CA LYS A 42 -5.04 6.76 12.79
C LYS A 42 -6.19 6.40 13.71
N ASP A 43 -5.87 5.79 14.85
CA ASP A 43 -6.79 5.55 15.95
C ASP A 43 -6.28 6.29 17.17
N LYS A 44 -7.01 7.35 17.57
CA LYS A 44 -6.61 8.31 18.61
C LYS A 44 -5.20 8.87 18.30
N GLU A 45 -4.19 8.49 19.09
CA GLU A 45 -2.81 8.96 18.93
C GLU A 45 -1.88 7.94 18.26
N SER A 46 -2.40 6.77 17.86
CA SER A 46 -1.60 5.70 17.28
C SER A 46 -1.97 5.39 15.83
N TRP A 47 -1.01 4.89 15.08
CA TRP A 47 -1.23 4.36 13.74
C TRP A 47 -1.37 2.84 13.80
N GLN A 48 -2.42 2.33 13.21
CA GLN A 48 -2.70 0.89 13.18
C GLN A 48 -2.81 0.41 11.75
N ALA A 49 -2.08 -0.67 11.44
CA ALA A 49 -2.22 -1.35 10.18
C ALA A 49 -3.63 -1.93 10.05
N VAL A 50 -4.26 -1.74 8.90
CA VAL A 50 -5.62 -2.17 8.62
C VAL A 50 -5.68 -3.01 7.35
N ASP A 51 -6.71 -3.83 7.23
CA ASP A 51 -6.96 -4.58 6.01
C ASP A 51 -7.12 -3.61 4.83
N PRO A 52 -6.43 -3.83 3.70
CA PRO A 52 -6.50 -2.97 2.52
C PRO A 52 -7.91 -2.85 1.92
N GLY A 53 -8.79 -3.78 2.23
CA GLY A 53 -10.18 -3.74 1.83
C GLY A 53 -11.14 -3.13 2.85
N LYS A 54 -10.63 -2.61 3.95
CA LYS A 54 -11.49 -1.92 4.92
C LYS A 54 -12.23 -0.78 4.25
N VAL A 55 -13.55 -0.71 4.50
CA VAL A 55 -14.37 0.45 4.08
C VAL A 55 -14.24 1.53 5.13
N PHE A 56 -13.65 2.65 4.74
CA PHE A 56 -13.39 3.79 5.62
C PHE A 56 -14.61 4.70 5.74
N LEU A 57 -14.57 5.53 6.76
CA LEU A 57 -15.58 6.55 7.03
C LEU A 57 -15.03 7.94 6.69
N GLN A 58 -15.95 8.85 6.45
CA GLN A 58 -15.63 10.26 6.28
C GLN A 58 -14.76 10.77 7.44
N ASN A 59 -13.71 11.52 7.12
CA ASN A 59 -12.71 12.05 8.05
C ASN A 59 -11.74 11.02 8.66
N ASP A 60 -11.79 9.76 8.29
CA ASP A 60 -10.71 8.84 8.64
C ASP A 60 -9.37 9.39 8.14
N LEU A 61 -8.33 9.25 8.97
CA LEU A 61 -6.98 9.68 8.65
C LEU A 61 -6.14 8.46 8.30
N LEU A 62 -5.50 8.50 7.15
CA LEU A 62 -4.75 7.40 6.58
C LEU A 62 -3.31 7.81 6.25
N ARG A 63 -2.42 6.85 6.27
CA ARG A 63 -1.10 6.92 5.66
C ARG A 63 -0.71 5.55 5.13
N PHE A 64 0.29 5.53 4.29
CA PHE A 64 0.91 4.29 3.85
C PHE A 64 2.31 4.17 4.44
N ARG A 65 2.72 2.95 4.73
CA ARG A 65 4.10 2.60 5.01
C ARG A 65 4.55 1.60 3.95
N VAL A 66 5.65 1.93 3.30
CA VAL A 66 6.13 1.24 2.10
C VAL A 66 7.52 0.71 2.36
N THR A 67 7.77 -0.54 1.97
CA THR A 67 9.10 -1.15 2.02
C THR A 67 9.35 -1.90 0.71
N ALA A 68 10.43 -1.56 0.02
CA ALA A 68 10.85 -2.24 -1.21
C ALA A 68 12.14 -3.04 -0.99
N ASN A 69 12.33 -4.11 -1.75
CA ASN A 69 13.61 -4.83 -1.78
C ASN A 69 14.61 -4.26 -2.79
N PHE A 70 14.29 -3.13 -3.39
CA PHE A 70 15.10 -2.40 -4.38
C PHE A 70 15.09 -0.91 -4.06
N SER A 71 16.02 -0.15 -4.66
CA SER A 71 16.05 1.32 -4.57
C SER A 71 15.45 1.93 -5.83
N GLY A 72 14.81 3.10 -5.69
CA GLY A 72 14.16 3.80 -6.79
C GLY A 72 13.48 5.08 -6.33
N TYR A 73 12.52 5.56 -7.10
CA TYR A 73 11.75 6.77 -6.86
C TYR A 73 10.27 6.44 -6.84
N LEU A 74 9.57 6.92 -5.84
CA LEU A 74 8.14 6.66 -5.62
C LEU A 74 7.32 7.91 -5.92
N TYR A 75 6.25 7.72 -6.69
CA TYR A 75 5.26 8.75 -6.97
C TYR A 75 3.87 8.19 -6.67
N VAL A 76 3.05 8.96 -6.00
CA VAL A 76 1.70 8.57 -5.60
C VAL A 76 0.71 9.64 -6.04
N LEU A 77 -0.29 9.25 -6.82
CA LEU A 77 -1.30 10.14 -7.34
C LEU A 77 -2.68 9.63 -6.90
N ASN A 78 -3.62 10.53 -6.73
CA ASN A 78 -5.00 10.19 -6.40
C ASN A 78 -5.96 10.62 -7.50
N HIS A 79 -6.89 9.74 -7.84
CA HIS A 79 -8.09 10.07 -8.57
C HIS A 79 -9.27 9.88 -7.60
N GLY A 80 -9.71 10.99 -7.06
CA GLY A 80 -10.72 11.04 -6.01
C GLY A 80 -12.12 10.75 -6.52
N THR A 81 -13.01 10.38 -5.60
CA THR A 81 -14.43 10.17 -5.89
C THR A 81 -15.17 11.42 -6.38
N SER A 82 -14.60 12.60 -6.14
CA SER A 82 -15.05 13.89 -6.70
C SER A 82 -14.62 14.09 -8.15
N GLY A 83 -13.75 13.23 -8.69
CA GLY A 83 -13.17 13.36 -10.02
C GLY A 83 -11.88 14.17 -10.08
N ASP A 84 -11.37 14.61 -8.91
CA ASP A 84 -10.11 15.33 -8.82
C ASP A 84 -8.94 14.37 -9.04
N TYR A 85 -7.95 14.82 -9.82
CA TYR A 85 -6.71 14.10 -10.05
C TYR A 85 -5.53 14.90 -9.52
N THR A 86 -4.81 14.36 -8.55
CA THR A 86 -3.79 15.10 -7.81
C THR A 86 -2.57 14.24 -7.50
N LEU A 87 -1.37 14.79 -7.71
CA LEU A 87 -0.16 14.20 -7.17
C LEU A 87 -0.18 14.33 -5.63
N LEU A 88 -0.16 13.20 -4.94
CA LEU A 88 -0.10 13.16 -3.48
C LEU A 88 1.33 13.20 -2.95
N PHE A 89 2.27 12.57 -3.66
CA PHE A 89 3.67 12.46 -3.25
C PHE A 89 4.57 12.28 -4.49
N PRO A 90 5.71 12.99 -4.60
CA PRO A 90 6.24 13.98 -3.65
C PRO A 90 5.59 15.36 -3.79
N ARG A 91 5.41 16.05 -2.67
CA ARG A 91 4.93 17.45 -2.59
C ARG A 91 5.50 18.13 -1.34
N ALA A 92 5.45 19.46 -1.30
CA ALA A 92 5.90 20.21 -0.13
C ALA A 92 5.17 19.78 1.16
N GLU A 93 3.85 19.54 1.08
CA GLU A 93 3.01 19.17 2.22
C GLU A 93 3.16 17.72 2.65
N THR A 94 3.55 16.84 1.73
CA THR A 94 3.64 15.38 1.96
C THR A 94 5.06 14.85 2.02
N GLY A 95 6.06 15.70 1.75
CA GLY A 95 7.47 15.37 1.65
C GLY A 95 7.96 15.43 0.21
N GLN A 96 9.16 16.00 0.01
CA GLN A 96 9.77 16.16 -1.31
C GLN A 96 10.74 15.03 -1.65
N GLU A 97 11.30 14.36 -0.64
CA GLU A 97 12.23 13.25 -0.83
C GLU A 97 11.46 11.98 -1.16
N ASN A 98 11.44 11.62 -2.44
CA ASN A 98 10.72 10.46 -2.94
C ASN A 98 11.61 9.29 -3.33
N ARG A 99 12.91 9.39 -3.05
CA ARG A 99 13.83 8.27 -3.20
C ARG A 99 13.59 7.24 -2.12
N ILE A 100 13.31 6.01 -2.53
CA ILE A 100 13.19 4.85 -1.64
C ILE A 100 14.47 4.03 -1.69
N GLU A 101 14.90 3.53 -0.54
CA GLU A 101 16.08 2.68 -0.40
C GLU A 101 15.67 1.23 -0.12
N ALA A 102 16.43 0.30 -0.68
CA ALA A 102 16.15 -1.12 -0.50
C ALA A 102 16.09 -1.49 0.99
N ASN A 103 15.04 -2.21 1.38
CA ASN A 103 14.79 -2.72 2.72
C ASN A 103 14.63 -1.64 3.82
N ARG A 104 14.39 -0.40 3.42
CA ARG A 104 14.06 0.70 4.32
C ARG A 104 12.62 1.11 4.17
N SER A 105 11.91 1.22 5.29
CA SER A 105 10.52 1.69 5.29
C SER A 105 10.44 3.19 5.08
N THR A 106 9.52 3.61 4.21
CA THR A 106 9.20 5.02 3.94
C THR A 106 7.71 5.23 4.20
N ASN A 107 7.35 6.29 4.91
CA ASN A 107 5.94 6.68 5.07
C ASN A 107 5.50 7.59 3.92
N VAL A 108 4.23 7.49 3.56
CA VAL A 108 3.57 8.39 2.61
C VAL A 108 2.25 8.85 3.25
N PRO A 109 2.14 10.11 3.65
CA PRO A 109 3.13 11.19 3.52
C PRO A 109 4.39 10.94 4.34
N ALA A 110 5.52 11.49 3.87
CA ALA A 110 6.82 11.42 4.55
C ALA A 110 6.97 12.51 5.65
N THR A 111 5.91 13.23 5.94
CA THR A 111 5.77 14.22 7.02
C THR A 111 4.92 13.64 8.15
N GLU A 112 4.74 14.40 9.23
CA GLU A 112 3.78 14.06 10.31
C GLU A 112 2.30 14.14 9.86
N GLY A 113 2.06 14.50 8.61
CA GLY A 113 0.73 14.63 8.02
C GLY A 113 0.02 13.28 7.79
N SER A 114 -1.18 13.39 7.24
CA SER A 114 -2.02 12.24 6.89
C SER A 114 -2.95 12.61 5.74
N PHE A 115 -3.41 11.61 5.00
CA PHE A 115 -4.49 11.76 4.05
C PHE A 115 -5.83 11.64 4.78
N ARG A 116 -6.75 12.53 4.46
CA ARG A 116 -8.10 12.52 5.04
C ARG A 116 -9.08 11.99 4.01
N ILE A 117 -9.86 11.00 4.39
CA ILE A 117 -10.99 10.53 3.57
C ILE A 117 -12.03 11.65 3.47
N SER A 118 -12.36 12.02 2.23
CA SER A 118 -13.33 13.07 1.92
C SER A 118 -14.07 12.75 0.61
N GLY A 119 -15.07 13.55 0.25
CA GLY A 119 -15.82 13.36 -0.97
C GLY A 119 -17.00 12.39 -0.85
N PRO A 120 -17.72 12.15 -1.95
CA PRO A 120 -18.85 11.23 -1.99
C PRO A 120 -18.40 9.78 -1.85
N ALA A 121 -19.24 8.92 -1.27
CA ALA A 121 -18.97 7.50 -1.11
C ALA A 121 -18.55 6.83 -2.44
N GLY A 122 -17.53 5.99 -2.36
CA GLY A 122 -16.96 5.33 -3.54
C GLY A 122 -15.59 4.75 -3.29
N HIS A 123 -14.76 4.74 -4.34
CA HIS A 123 -13.37 4.30 -4.28
C HIS A 123 -12.45 5.46 -4.68
N GLU A 124 -11.53 5.82 -3.79
CA GLU A 124 -10.36 6.60 -4.17
C GLU A 124 -9.41 5.68 -4.93
N VAL A 125 -9.01 6.06 -6.13
CA VAL A 125 -8.04 5.31 -6.91
C VAL A 125 -6.67 5.97 -6.75
N VAL A 126 -5.80 5.30 -6.02
CA VAL A 126 -4.44 5.78 -5.77
C VAL A 126 -3.48 5.06 -6.72
N TYR A 127 -2.93 5.80 -7.68
CA TYR A 127 -1.91 5.27 -8.60
C TYR A 127 -0.54 5.32 -7.94
N TRP A 128 0.16 4.22 -8.03
CA TRP A 128 1.52 4.05 -7.55
C TRP A 128 2.44 3.90 -8.74
N LEU A 129 3.40 4.79 -8.86
CA LEU A 129 4.44 4.74 -9.86
C LEU A 129 5.78 4.60 -9.15
N VAL A 130 6.46 3.50 -9.39
CA VAL A 130 7.80 3.23 -8.84
C VAL A 130 8.77 3.16 -10.01
N SER A 131 9.75 4.06 -10.04
CA SER A 131 10.69 4.20 -11.14
C SER A 131 12.12 3.95 -10.68
N PRO A 132 12.96 3.25 -11.46
CA PRO A 132 14.38 3.10 -11.15
C PRO A 132 15.16 4.41 -11.32
N VAL A 133 14.62 5.37 -12.06
CA VAL A 133 15.20 6.68 -12.30
C VAL A 133 14.24 7.77 -11.86
N GLU A 134 14.79 8.93 -11.51
CA GLU A 134 13.97 10.09 -11.17
C GLU A 134 13.21 10.59 -12.41
N LEU A 135 11.92 10.85 -12.23
CA LEU A 135 11.05 11.41 -13.25
C LEU A 135 10.70 12.83 -12.87
N SER A 136 10.61 13.72 -13.88
CA SER A 136 10.18 15.09 -13.63
C SER A 136 8.77 15.11 -13.05
N SER A 137 8.60 15.75 -11.89
CA SER A 137 7.29 15.92 -11.25
C SER A 137 6.31 16.67 -12.16
N GLU A 138 6.78 17.58 -13.00
CA GLU A 138 5.96 18.31 -13.96
C GLU A 138 5.34 17.39 -15.02
N LYS A 139 6.04 16.31 -15.42
CA LYS A 139 5.48 15.31 -16.36
C LYS A 139 4.47 14.39 -15.70
N ILE A 140 4.54 14.25 -14.38
CA ILE A 140 3.67 13.36 -13.61
C ILE A 140 2.46 14.12 -13.08
N GLN A 141 2.61 15.41 -12.73
CA GLN A 141 1.47 16.28 -12.49
C GLN A 141 0.70 16.44 -13.79
N SER A 142 -0.53 15.94 -13.82
CA SER A 142 -1.45 16.43 -14.83
C SER A 142 -1.77 17.88 -14.46
N GLU A 143 -1.48 18.83 -15.35
CA GLU A 143 -2.26 20.04 -15.34
C GLU A 143 -3.72 19.61 -15.36
N TYR A 144 -4.54 20.15 -14.46
CA TYR A 144 -5.98 20.03 -14.51
C TYR A 144 -6.45 20.68 -15.81
N ILE A 145 -6.40 19.91 -16.88
CA ILE A 145 -7.14 20.22 -18.09
C ILE A 145 -8.53 19.68 -17.81
N PRO A 146 -9.56 20.54 -17.67
CA PRO A 146 -10.93 20.07 -17.59
C PRO A 146 -11.15 19.12 -18.76
N LEU A 147 -11.36 17.84 -18.48
CA LEU A 147 -11.72 16.88 -19.52
C LEU A 147 -12.88 17.48 -20.30
N PRO A 148 -12.83 17.50 -21.66
CA PRO A 148 -13.98 17.91 -22.44
C PRO A 148 -15.17 17.09 -21.95
N PRO A 149 -16.36 17.69 -21.84
CA PRO A 149 -17.52 16.99 -21.33
C PRO A 149 -17.66 15.67 -22.07
N PRO A 150 -17.86 14.55 -21.34
CA PRO A 150 -17.90 13.24 -21.96
C PRO A 150 -18.93 13.25 -23.09
N PRO A 151 -18.66 12.59 -24.21
CA PRO A 151 -19.63 12.43 -25.28
C PRO A 151 -20.95 11.96 -24.70
N LYS A 152 -22.07 12.55 -25.06
CA LYS A 152 -23.41 12.36 -24.48
C LYS A 152 -23.88 10.89 -24.39
N GLU A 153 -23.14 9.94 -24.92
CA GLU A 153 -23.50 8.51 -25.00
C GLU A 153 -22.58 7.57 -24.23
N ARG A 154 -21.58 8.04 -23.48
CA ARG A 154 -20.89 7.14 -22.55
C ARG A 154 -21.86 6.83 -21.41
N LYS A 155 -22.35 5.58 -21.40
CA LYS A 155 -22.97 5.02 -20.21
C LYS A 155 -22.00 5.25 -19.06
N THR A 156 -22.36 6.12 -18.13
CA THR A 156 -21.58 6.37 -16.91
C THR A 156 -21.25 5.01 -16.34
N PRO A 157 -19.98 4.65 -16.16
CA PRO A 157 -19.65 3.38 -15.52
C PRO A 157 -20.42 3.32 -14.20
N PRO A 158 -21.01 2.18 -13.85
CA PRO A 158 -21.81 2.08 -12.64
C PRO A 158 -20.95 2.59 -11.49
N LYS A 159 -21.44 3.60 -10.76
CA LYS A 159 -20.77 4.17 -9.62
C LYS A 159 -20.50 3.01 -8.66
N LEU A 160 -19.23 2.60 -8.54
CA LEU A 160 -18.85 1.50 -7.67
C LEU A 160 -19.13 1.93 -6.23
N ILE A 161 -20.15 1.35 -5.64
CA ILE A 161 -20.49 1.58 -4.23
C ILE A 161 -19.75 0.52 -3.43
N PRO A 162 -19.00 0.90 -2.39
CA PRO A 162 -18.31 -0.04 -1.52
C PRO A 162 -19.26 -1.11 -0.96
N ARG A 163 -18.85 -2.36 -1.00
CA ARG A 163 -19.64 -3.50 -0.53
C ARG A 163 -18.97 -4.09 0.71
N CYS A 164 -19.78 -4.64 1.60
CA CYS A 164 -19.28 -5.43 2.72
C CYS A 164 -19.39 -6.92 2.34
N ASP A 165 -18.36 -7.42 1.66
CA ASP A 165 -18.38 -8.75 1.06
C ASP A 165 -18.07 -9.86 2.07
N ASP A 166 -17.18 -9.61 3.04
CA ASP A 166 -16.77 -10.59 4.01
C ASP A 166 -17.78 -10.69 5.17
N LYS A 167 -18.44 -11.86 5.24
CA LYS A 167 -19.45 -12.15 6.26
C LYS A 167 -18.87 -12.23 7.68
N ILE A 168 -17.61 -12.68 7.82
CA ILE A 168 -16.97 -12.86 9.13
C ILE A 168 -16.65 -11.48 9.71
N PHE A 169 -16.01 -10.61 8.92
CA PHE A 169 -15.72 -9.24 9.33
C PHE A 169 -16.98 -8.44 9.59
N ARG A 170 -18.02 -8.61 8.75
CA ARG A 170 -19.31 -7.96 8.96
C ARG A 170 -19.96 -8.37 10.28
N ALA A 171 -19.86 -9.63 10.67
CA ALA A 171 -20.37 -10.11 11.96
C ALA A 171 -19.62 -9.50 13.16
N ARG A 172 -18.38 -9.02 12.95
CA ARG A 172 -17.57 -8.31 13.95
C ARG A 172 -17.74 -6.80 13.90
N GLY A 173 -18.60 -6.27 13.03
CA GLY A 173 -18.82 -4.84 12.83
C GLY A 173 -17.87 -4.18 11.83
N ASP A 174 -16.97 -4.93 11.21
CA ASP A 174 -16.08 -4.44 10.15
C ASP A 174 -16.73 -4.63 8.77
N CYS A 175 -16.46 -3.67 7.88
CA CYS A 175 -16.88 -3.73 6.49
C CYS A 175 -15.65 -3.87 5.60
N ILE A 176 -15.54 -4.99 4.90
CA ILE A 176 -14.44 -5.29 3.97
C ILE A 176 -15.00 -5.40 2.57
N ASP A 177 -14.43 -4.62 1.66
CA ASP A 177 -14.71 -4.62 0.23
C ASP A 177 -13.57 -5.34 -0.49
N MET A 178 -13.85 -6.47 -1.11
CA MET A 178 -12.86 -7.28 -1.80
C MET A 178 -12.36 -6.64 -3.10
N SER A 179 -13.04 -5.62 -3.63
CA SER A 179 -12.59 -4.85 -4.79
C SER A 179 -11.61 -3.72 -4.45
N ALA A 180 -11.34 -3.49 -3.15
CA ALA A 180 -10.35 -2.53 -2.70
C ALA A 180 -8.97 -3.19 -2.52
N GLY A 181 -7.93 -2.39 -2.31
CA GLY A 181 -6.54 -2.82 -2.22
C GLY A 181 -5.79 -2.73 -3.55
N PRO A 182 -4.57 -3.29 -3.62
CA PRO A 182 -3.74 -3.19 -4.80
C PRO A 182 -4.24 -4.09 -5.93
N GLN A 183 -4.16 -3.57 -7.15
CA GLN A 183 -4.54 -4.29 -8.38
C GLN A 183 -3.87 -3.69 -9.61
N GLY A 184 -3.90 -4.46 -10.71
CA GLY A 184 -3.44 -3.98 -12.00
C GLY A 184 -4.32 -2.89 -12.56
N VAL A 185 -3.72 -1.92 -13.24
CA VAL A 185 -4.46 -0.88 -13.97
C VAL A 185 -4.84 -1.43 -15.34
N ALA A 186 -6.08 -1.22 -15.74
CA ALA A 186 -6.47 -1.49 -17.12
C ALA A 186 -5.86 -0.43 -18.06
N ASP A 187 -5.36 -0.85 -19.21
CA ASP A 187 -4.63 0.04 -20.14
C ASP A 187 -5.44 1.27 -20.57
N ASP A 188 -6.78 1.14 -20.63
CA ASP A 188 -7.71 2.18 -20.99
C ASP A 188 -8.15 3.08 -19.82
N SER A 189 -7.72 2.76 -18.60
CA SER A 189 -8.06 3.52 -17.37
C SER A 189 -6.91 4.33 -16.81
N LEU A 190 -5.69 4.21 -17.39
CA LEU A 190 -4.57 5.06 -17.02
C LEU A 190 -4.79 6.50 -17.45
N PRO A 191 -4.53 7.49 -16.58
CA PRO A 191 -4.42 8.87 -16.98
C PRO A 191 -3.35 9.07 -18.09
N ASP A 192 -3.58 9.97 -19.02
CA ASP A 192 -2.72 10.16 -20.20
C ASP A 192 -1.25 10.40 -19.85
N ASN A 193 -0.98 11.14 -18.77
CA ASN A 193 0.37 11.41 -18.30
C ASN A 193 1.08 10.16 -17.78
N LEU A 194 0.37 9.21 -17.20
CA LEU A 194 0.91 7.91 -16.77
C LEU A 194 0.99 6.92 -17.93
N ALA A 195 0.02 6.94 -18.85
CA ALA A 195 0.02 6.10 -20.03
C ALA A 195 1.19 6.41 -20.98
N ALA A 196 1.71 7.64 -20.95
CA ALA A 196 2.90 8.04 -21.71
C ALA A 196 4.22 7.49 -21.14
N ILE A 197 4.22 6.90 -19.95
CA ILE A 197 5.42 6.34 -19.30
C ILE A 197 5.55 4.87 -19.71
N PRO A 198 6.65 4.46 -20.39
CA PRO A 198 6.90 3.05 -20.69
C PRO A 198 7.11 2.26 -19.39
N ALA A 199 6.09 1.54 -18.96
CA ALA A 199 6.08 0.80 -17.71
C ALA A 199 6.04 -0.72 -17.95
N VAL A 200 6.22 -1.48 -16.87
CA VAL A 200 5.93 -2.92 -16.84
C VAL A 200 4.43 -3.12 -17.04
N SER A 201 4.06 -4.06 -17.89
CA SER A 201 2.66 -4.42 -18.09
C SER A 201 2.02 -4.88 -16.77
N SER A 202 0.80 -4.44 -16.50
CA SER A 202 0.05 -4.88 -15.31
C SER A 202 -0.12 -6.40 -15.24
N ARG A 203 -0.07 -7.10 -16.38
CA ARG A 203 -0.15 -8.56 -16.44
C ARG A 203 1.10 -9.27 -15.92
N GLU A 204 2.22 -8.55 -15.84
CA GLU A 204 3.50 -9.05 -15.29
C GLU A 204 3.63 -8.78 -13.79
N LEU A 205 2.63 -8.13 -13.19
CA LEU A 205 2.59 -7.85 -11.77
C LEU A 205 1.76 -8.89 -11.02
N LEU A 206 2.27 -9.33 -9.88
CA LEU A 206 1.56 -10.19 -8.94
C LEU A 206 1.14 -9.35 -7.73
N PHE A 207 -0.10 -9.54 -7.32
CA PHE A 207 -0.71 -8.84 -6.19
C PHE A 207 -1.09 -9.84 -5.11
N GLU A 208 -0.48 -9.70 -3.94
CA GLU A 208 -0.81 -10.48 -2.76
C GLU A 208 -1.45 -9.55 -1.72
N ARG A 209 -2.62 -9.93 -1.24
CA ARG A 209 -3.34 -9.20 -0.22
C ARG A 209 -3.30 -9.97 1.09
N GLY A 210 -2.65 -9.41 2.10
CA GLY A 210 -2.71 -9.87 3.48
C GLY A 210 -3.69 -9.04 4.32
N GLN A 211 -3.90 -9.43 5.56
CA GLN A 211 -4.80 -8.71 6.49
C GLN A 211 -4.28 -7.34 6.91
N SER A 212 -2.97 -7.14 6.92
CA SER A 212 -2.35 -5.90 7.39
C SER A 212 -1.31 -5.35 6.42
N ALA A 213 -1.02 -6.05 5.35
CA ALA A 213 -0.05 -5.63 4.34
C ALA A 213 -0.45 -6.20 2.99
N SER A 214 -0.07 -5.50 1.94
CA SER A 214 -0.19 -5.95 0.56
C SER A 214 1.18 -6.01 -0.07
N VAL A 215 1.40 -6.97 -0.96
CA VAL A 215 2.65 -7.10 -1.70
C VAL A 215 2.37 -7.00 -3.19
N VAL A 216 3.12 -6.14 -3.86
CA VAL A 216 3.17 -6.04 -5.31
C VAL A 216 4.55 -6.50 -5.75
N SER A 217 4.62 -7.47 -6.65
CA SER A 217 5.88 -7.98 -7.16
C SER A 217 5.87 -8.09 -8.68
N ALA A 218 7.04 -7.82 -9.28
CA ALA A 218 7.30 -8.03 -10.68
C ALA A 218 8.26 -9.24 -10.85
N ALA A 219 7.98 -10.09 -11.81
CA ALA A 219 8.74 -11.32 -12.03
C ALA A 219 10.23 -11.09 -12.33
N GLU A 220 10.55 -9.95 -12.93
CA GLU A 220 11.92 -9.55 -13.25
C GLU A 220 12.19 -8.12 -12.80
N ALA A 221 13.44 -7.84 -12.40
CA ALA A 221 13.93 -6.47 -12.21
C ALA A 221 14.12 -5.83 -13.60
N SER A 222 13.03 -5.41 -14.21
CA SER A 222 13.00 -4.99 -15.64
C SER A 222 13.74 -3.68 -15.92
N GLY A 223 14.22 -2.97 -14.91
CA GLY A 223 14.77 -1.61 -15.07
C GLY A 223 13.74 -0.59 -15.59
N LYS A 224 12.47 -0.99 -15.71
CA LYS A 224 11.37 -0.13 -16.15
C LYS A 224 10.53 0.32 -14.95
N PRO A 225 9.87 1.48 -15.06
CA PRO A 225 8.86 1.87 -14.09
C PRO A 225 7.75 0.84 -13.93
N VAL A 226 7.23 0.71 -12.72
CA VAL A 226 6.07 -0.14 -12.39
C VAL A 226 4.90 0.79 -12.04
N ILE A 227 3.75 0.56 -12.65
CA ILE A 227 2.52 1.31 -12.39
C ILE A 227 1.42 0.34 -11.99
N PHE A 228 0.76 0.62 -10.88
CA PHE A 228 -0.42 -0.11 -10.40
C PHE A 228 -1.35 0.82 -9.64
N GLU A 229 -2.57 0.38 -9.38
CA GLU A 229 -3.52 1.13 -8.57
C GLU A 229 -3.75 0.46 -7.21
N PHE A 230 -4.07 1.30 -6.23
CA PHE A 230 -4.53 0.87 -4.91
C PHE A 230 -5.87 1.55 -4.66
N ARG A 231 -6.93 0.77 -4.54
CA ARG A 231 -8.27 1.30 -4.28
C ARG A 231 -8.55 1.38 -2.80
N ILE A 232 -9.05 2.53 -2.35
CA ILE A 232 -9.50 2.77 -0.98
C ILE A 232 -11.01 2.96 -1.01
N SER A 233 -11.74 2.03 -0.41
CA SER A 233 -13.20 2.09 -0.30
C SER A 233 -13.62 2.99 0.84
N HIS A 234 -14.61 3.87 0.64
CA HIS A 234 -15.17 4.69 1.73
C HIS A 234 -16.66 5.02 1.51
N ARG A 235 -17.34 5.38 2.61
CA ARG A 235 -18.76 5.73 2.67
C ARG A 235 -19.05 6.90 3.60
#